data_792fec53bf709ca1b7579136a47de021
#
_entry.id   792fec53bf709ca1b7579136a47de021
#
_cell.length_a   1.000
_cell.length_b   1.000
_cell.length_c   1.000
_cell.angle_alpha   90.00
_cell.angle_beta   90.00
_cell.angle_gamma   90.00
#
_symmetry.space_group_name_H-M   'P 1'
#
loop_
_entity.id
_entity.type
_entity.pdbx_description
1 polymer ?
#
loop_
_entity_poly.entity_id
_entity_poly.type
_entity_poly.pdbx_seq_one_letter_code
_entity_poly.pdbx_strand_id
1 'polypeptide(L)'
;MYVSGVTFACSIPVTRSLKQNYGANKMEQNPELEQTENVIEEHQLTDGVISVVLTADNHLGYNASSQPPRKRELRKQQLRHAFQQATDFAIDQGVDFFMQAGDLFDTTNPDEQDRSFVAERLAQLRQAGIRTLAIGGIHDTSIDTPTALDGAKVDFTFSTPSPQLSYARLGALHYFTQSSDLSKAPNPAQAQENKYLEPVVFDIRGTQVGVIGLSVVAGQEGDPLEYLPSRSDLDRVTISLLLLHAPIEGFTTDSSLDDIRAQVNQSSIANQSLFRYILAGYHHAYQHVSIGQCDLIVAGATQHIEYSDPDDEPGFVFLGLAADGIRWCEHITVESLQLRRLVVPVRQLMPQNTNTDHTDITDNILERLRPLCTEDAMVQLRLEGELTREHYHQIDLNKIRRYGEKHCFALSIDDSAVSFLSEQEIVASSNGYGSPVHREERFSPREELMALADEWIAAAPDEQERKALQATKEELLAALRHM
;
A
#
# COMPACT_ATOMS: atom_id res chain seq x y z
N MET A 1 -6.08 37.77 7.84
CA MET A 1 -5.70 36.58 7.07
C MET A 1 -6.56 35.46 7.62
N TYR A 2 -7.65 35.16 6.94
CA TYR A 2 -8.58 34.10 7.32
C TYR A 2 -8.22 32.88 6.50
N VAL A 3 -7.80 31.81 7.17
CA VAL A 3 -7.68 30.46 6.58
C VAL A 3 -9.08 29.89 6.59
N SER A 4 -9.67 29.73 5.41
CA SER A 4 -11.00 29.16 5.22
C SER A 4 -10.97 27.68 5.59
N GLY A 5 -11.88 27.31 6.50
CA GLY A 5 -11.95 26.02 7.13
C GLY A 5 -12.25 24.86 6.20
N VAL A 6 -11.47 23.84 6.29
CA VAL A 6 -11.80 22.48 5.88
C VAL A 6 -12.81 21.97 6.92
N THR A 7 -14.04 21.81 6.53
CA THR A 7 -15.05 21.18 7.39
C THR A 7 -14.89 19.68 7.24
N PHE A 8 -14.25 19.02 8.20
CA PHE A 8 -14.28 17.58 8.31
C PHE A 8 -15.71 17.15 8.65
N ALA A 9 -16.45 16.73 7.66
CA ALA A 9 -17.68 16.02 7.88
C ALA A 9 -17.31 14.61 8.38
N CYS A 10 -17.19 14.46 9.70
CA CYS A 10 -17.03 13.17 10.35
C CYS A 10 -18.34 12.40 10.22
N SER A 11 -18.58 11.78 9.07
CA SER A 11 -19.55 10.71 8.95
C SER A 11 -18.92 9.52 9.64
N ILE A 12 -19.54 9.02 10.69
CA ILE A 12 -19.14 7.78 11.36
C ILE A 12 -19.19 6.68 10.28
N PRO A 13 -18.08 6.05 9.90
CA PRO A 13 -18.10 5.01 8.89
C PRO A 13 -18.91 3.82 9.41
N VAL A 14 -19.94 3.41 8.68
CA VAL A 14 -20.59 2.13 8.91
C VAL A 14 -19.67 1.07 8.31
N THR A 15 -18.86 0.45 9.14
CA THR A 15 -18.03 -0.70 8.75
C THR A 15 -18.87 -1.96 8.79
N ARG A 16 -18.95 -2.68 7.68
CA ARG A 16 -19.64 -3.98 7.59
C ARG A 16 -18.64 -5.09 7.31
N SER A 17 -18.74 -6.18 8.04
CA SER A 17 -17.90 -7.37 7.87
C SER A 17 -18.68 -8.49 7.18
N LEU A 18 -18.18 -8.98 6.04
CA LEU A 18 -18.68 -10.17 5.37
C LEU A 18 -18.12 -11.43 6.03
N LYS A 19 -18.82 -11.97 7.05
CA LYS A 19 -18.49 -13.29 7.59
C LYS A 19 -19.37 -14.34 6.94
N GLN A 20 -18.84 -15.07 5.98
CA GLN A 20 -19.49 -16.27 5.45
C GLN A 20 -19.16 -17.48 6.32
N ASN A 21 -20.21 -18.18 6.77
CA ASN A 21 -20.12 -19.46 7.46
C ASN A 21 -19.69 -20.57 6.48
N TYR A 22 -18.47 -21.04 6.59
CA TYR A 22 -18.05 -22.32 6.01
C TYR A 22 -17.82 -23.36 7.11
N GLY A 23 -18.61 -24.45 7.02
CA GLY A 23 -18.27 -25.74 7.63
C GLY A 23 -18.75 -25.99 9.04
N ALA A 24 -20.00 -26.37 9.16
CA ALA A 24 -20.52 -26.97 10.38
C ALA A 24 -19.84 -28.30 10.70
N ASN A 25 -19.10 -28.36 11.80
CA ASN A 25 -18.96 -29.58 12.57
C ASN A 25 -19.35 -29.30 14.02
N LYS A 26 -20.30 -30.12 14.47
CA LYS A 26 -21.01 -30.03 15.74
C LYS A 26 -20.07 -29.98 16.93
N MET A 27 -20.23 -28.98 17.82
CA MET A 27 -20.15 -29.18 19.27
C MET A 27 -20.99 -28.13 20.01
N GLU A 28 -21.90 -28.67 20.77
CA GLU A 28 -22.69 -28.21 21.91
C GLU A 28 -23.02 -26.73 22.14
N GLN A 29 -24.31 -26.53 22.28
CA GLN A 29 -25.07 -25.33 22.54
C GLN A 29 -24.66 -24.64 23.85
N ASN A 30 -24.39 -23.35 23.75
CA ASN A 30 -24.57 -22.43 24.86
C ASN A 30 -25.46 -21.27 24.34
N PRO A 31 -26.66 -21.07 24.89
CA PRO A 31 -27.63 -20.10 24.41
C PRO A 31 -27.44 -18.79 25.19
N GLU A 32 -26.75 -17.82 24.63
CA GLU A 32 -26.85 -16.39 24.96
C GLU A 32 -25.71 -15.63 24.24
N LEU A 33 -25.80 -15.55 22.92
CA LEU A 33 -25.16 -14.50 22.14
C LEU A 33 -26.23 -14.08 21.12
N GLU A 34 -26.80 -12.91 21.35
CA GLU A 34 -27.69 -12.25 20.39
C GLU A 34 -26.95 -12.12 19.04
N GLN A 35 -27.44 -12.90 18.08
CA GLN A 35 -27.09 -12.75 16.68
C GLN A 35 -27.71 -11.42 16.22
N THR A 36 -26.93 -10.35 16.21
CA THR A 36 -27.23 -9.20 15.36
C THR A 36 -27.05 -9.64 13.91
N GLU A 37 -28.10 -10.17 13.31
CA GLU A 37 -28.19 -10.26 11.86
C GLU A 37 -28.02 -8.86 11.29
N ASN A 38 -26.90 -8.61 10.64
CA ASN A 38 -26.68 -7.39 9.86
C ASN A 38 -27.65 -7.41 8.67
N VAL A 39 -28.80 -6.80 8.85
CA VAL A 39 -29.75 -6.53 7.76
C VAL A 39 -29.05 -5.57 6.81
N ILE A 40 -28.65 -6.06 5.64
CA ILE A 40 -28.23 -5.21 4.52
C ILE A 40 -29.49 -4.41 4.16
N GLU A 41 -29.47 -3.10 4.38
CA GLU A 41 -30.51 -2.23 3.82
C GLU A 41 -30.44 -2.40 2.30
N GLU A 42 -31.54 -2.90 1.70
CA GLU A 42 -31.67 -2.94 0.24
C GLU A 42 -31.68 -1.49 -0.26
N HIS A 43 -30.56 -1.03 -0.80
CA HIS A 43 -30.51 0.24 -1.47
C HIS A 43 -31.28 0.13 -2.79
N GLN A 44 -32.49 0.70 -2.82
CA GLN A 44 -33.26 0.73 -4.04
C GLN A 44 -32.55 1.62 -5.07
N LEU A 45 -32.16 1.01 -6.20
CA LEU A 45 -31.64 1.72 -7.37
C LEU A 45 -32.76 2.61 -7.93
N THR A 46 -32.77 3.88 -7.54
CA THR A 46 -33.73 4.87 -8.04
C THR A 46 -33.19 5.55 -9.28
N ASP A 47 -34.08 6.08 -10.13
CA ASP A 47 -33.69 6.87 -11.30
C ASP A 47 -32.77 8.02 -10.89
N GLY A 48 -31.69 8.22 -11.64
CA GLY A 48 -30.69 9.27 -11.38
C GLY A 48 -29.61 8.92 -10.36
N VAL A 49 -29.64 7.71 -9.73
CA VAL A 49 -28.57 7.21 -8.87
C VAL A 49 -27.76 6.12 -9.57
N ILE A 50 -26.47 6.24 -9.54
CA ILE A 50 -25.51 5.28 -10.09
C ILE A 50 -24.87 4.52 -8.94
N SER A 51 -24.93 3.19 -9.00
CA SER A 51 -24.30 2.31 -8.04
C SER A 51 -22.92 1.84 -8.50
N VAL A 52 -21.94 1.92 -7.60
CA VAL A 52 -20.54 1.61 -7.87
C VAL A 52 -19.96 0.75 -6.76
N VAL A 53 -19.27 -0.31 -7.11
CA VAL A 53 -18.26 -0.94 -6.25
C VAL A 53 -16.91 -0.43 -6.68
N LEU A 54 -16.21 0.23 -5.75
CA LEU A 54 -14.86 0.75 -5.94
C LEU A 54 -13.86 -0.11 -5.16
N THR A 55 -12.82 -0.59 -5.85
CA THR A 55 -11.69 -1.32 -5.28
C THR A 55 -10.39 -0.76 -5.81
N ALA A 56 -9.32 -0.86 -5.04
CA ALA A 56 -7.96 -0.48 -5.42
C ALA A 56 -6.94 -1.33 -4.68
N ASP A 57 -5.70 -1.22 -5.05
CA ASP A 57 -4.54 -1.74 -4.31
C ASP A 57 -4.76 -3.21 -3.91
N ASN A 58 -5.20 -4.03 -4.89
CA ASN A 58 -5.49 -5.45 -4.67
C ASN A 58 -4.22 -6.30 -4.61
N HIS A 59 -3.14 -5.85 -5.27
CA HIS A 59 -1.82 -6.48 -5.31
C HIS A 59 -1.86 -7.99 -5.54
N LEU A 60 -2.68 -8.44 -6.50
CA LEU A 60 -2.75 -9.85 -6.85
C LEU A 60 -1.40 -10.35 -7.33
N GLY A 61 -0.94 -11.46 -6.76
CA GLY A 61 0.38 -11.99 -7.03
C GLY A 61 1.48 -11.47 -6.13
N TYR A 62 1.17 -10.61 -5.14
CA TYR A 62 2.15 -10.15 -4.15
C TYR A 62 3.00 -11.30 -3.61
N ASN A 63 4.32 -11.13 -3.73
CA ASN A 63 5.27 -12.16 -3.36
C ASN A 63 6.02 -11.80 -2.08
N ALA A 64 5.51 -12.25 -0.95
CA ALA A 64 6.21 -12.18 0.32
C ALA A 64 7.47 -13.09 0.30
N SER A 65 8.50 -12.71 -0.45
CA SER A 65 9.70 -13.54 -0.76
C SER A 65 10.41 -14.05 0.48
N SER A 66 10.34 -13.33 1.60
CA SER A 66 10.91 -13.73 2.90
C SER A 66 10.14 -14.87 3.58
N GLN A 67 8.94 -15.22 3.11
CA GLN A 67 8.08 -16.22 3.73
C GLN A 67 8.31 -17.62 3.14
N PRO A 68 8.07 -18.70 3.93
CA PRO A 68 8.10 -20.07 3.42
C PRO A 68 7.08 -20.26 2.27
N PRO A 69 7.35 -21.18 1.31
CA PRO A 69 6.50 -21.36 0.11
C PRO A 69 5.02 -21.58 0.44
N ARG A 70 4.72 -22.33 1.51
CA ARG A 70 3.33 -22.56 1.95
C ARG A 70 2.61 -21.27 2.37
N LYS A 71 3.28 -20.41 3.13
CA LYS A 71 2.70 -19.14 3.57
C LYS A 71 2.54 -18.16 2.40
N ARG A 72 3.48 -18.16 1.45
CA ARG A 72 3.35 -17.37 0.20
C ARG A 72 2.12 -17.77 -0.59
N GLU A 73 1.87 -19.07 -0.75
CA GLU A 73 0.69 -19.55 -1.47
C GLU A 73 -0.61 -19.20 -0.72
N LEU A 74 -0.65 -19.33 0.60
CA LEU A 74 -1.80 -18.88 1.41
C LEU A 74 -2.04 -17.39 1.24
N ARG A 75 -0.96 -16.59 1.18
CA ARG A 75 -1.09 -15.14 0.97
C ARG A 75 -1.74 -14.81 -0.37
N LYS A 76 -1.28 -15.44 -1.45
CA LYS A 76 -1.88 -15.29 -2.78
C LYS A 76 -3.37 -15.68 -2.78
N GLN A 77 -3.74 -16.75 -2.08
CA GLN A 77 -5.12 -17.17 -1.96
C GLN A 77 -5.98 -16.13 -1.20
N GLN A 78 -5.45 -15.53 -0.14
CA GLN A 78 -6.16 -14.47 0.60
C GLN A 78 -6.40 -13.23 -0.27
N LEU A 79 -5.40 -12.79 -1.05
CA LEU A 79 -5.55 -11.66 -1.99
C LEU A 79 -6.65 -11.96 -3.03
N ARG A 80 -6.62 -13.15 -3.64
CA ARG A 80 -7.67 -13.57 -4.58
C ARG A 80 -9.04 -13.61 -3.91
N HIS A 81 -9.11 -14.14 -2.69
CA HIS A 81 -10.38 -14.23 -1.96
C HIS A 81 -10.97 -12.83 -1.67
N ALA A 82 -10.15 -11.85 -1.26
CA ALA A 82 -10.59 -10.48 -1.05
C ALA A 82 -11.15 -9.85 -2.34
N PHE A 83 -10.45 -9.99 -3.46
CA PHE A 83 -10.94 -9.53 -4.76
C PHE A 83 -12.21 -10.27 -5.20
N GLN A 84 -12.30 -11.57 -4.92
CA GLN A 84 -13.50 -12.35 -5.17
C GLN A 84 -14.69 -11.82 -4.36
N GLN A 85 -14.52 -11.52 -3.07
CA GLN A 85 -15.56 -10.95 -2.24
C GLN A 85 -16.11 -9.64 -2.81
N ALA A 86 -15.21 -8.74 -3.30
CA ALA A 86 -15.63 -7.49 -3.93
C ALA A 86 -16.44 -7.72 -5.22
N THR A 87 -16.01 -8.66 -6.06
CA THR A 87 -16.71 -8.97 -7.31
C THR A 87 -18.03 -9.73 -7.09
N ASP A 88 -18.07 -10.67 -6.13
CA ASP A 88 -19.31 -11.37 -5.74
C ASP A 88 -20.33 -10.37 -5.19
N PHE A 89 -19.89 -9.48 -4.29
CA PHE A 89 -20.74 -8.41 -3.77
C PHE A 89 -21.31 -7.53 -4.87
N ALA A 90 -20.48 -7.13 -5.85
CA ALA A 90 -20.94 -6.33 -6.98
C ALA A 90 -22.01 -7.03 -7.81
N ILE A 91 -21.87 -8.34 -8.01
CA ILE A 91 -22.84 -9.18 -8.72
C ILE A 91 -24.14 -9.31 -7.91
N ASP A 92 -24.03 -9.59 -6.62
CA ASP A 92 -25.19 -9.78 -5.73
C ASP A 92 -26.00 -8.49 -5.58
N GLN A 93 -25.34 -7.33 -5.54
CA GLN A 93 -26.01 -6.02 -5.51
C GLN A 93 -26.47 -5.53 -6.88
N GLY A 94 -26.04 -6.16 -7.99
CA GLY A 94 -26.40 -5.76 -9.34
C GLY A 94 -25.98 -4.33 -9.68
N VAL A 95 -24.76 -3.94 -9.30
CA VAL A 95 -24.26 -2.56 -9.46
C VAL A 95 -24.10 -2.16 -10.94
N ASP A 96 -24.13 -0.86 -11.23
CA ASP A 96 -23.91 -0.33 -12.58
C ASP A 96 -22.46 -0.44 -13.02
N PHE A 97 -21.54 -0.19 -12.07
CA PHE A 97 -20.10 -0.18 -12.31
C PHE A 97 -19.32 -0.95 -11.24
N PHE A 98 -18.34 -1.70 -11.70
CA PHE A 98 -17.21 -2.16 -10.90
C PHE A 98 -15.99 -1.36 -11.33
N MET A 99 -15.42 -0.55 -10.42
CA MET A 99 -14.30 0.34 -10.71
C MET A 99 -13.06 -0.10 -9.94
N GLN A 100 -11.95 -0.30 -10.67
CA GLN A 100 -10.66 -0.66 -10.11
C GLN A 100 -9.68 0.52 -10.30
N ALA A 101 -9.28 1.13 -9.17
CA ALA A 101 -8.52 2.36 -9.14
C ALA A 101 -7.01 2.14 -8.98
N GLY A 102 -6.43 1.22 -9.74
CA GLY A 102 -4.99 0.97 -9.82
C GLY A 102 -4.47 -0.13 -8.91
N ASP A 103 -3.28 -0.64 -9.22
CA ASP A 103 -2.59 -1.73 -8.53
C ASP A 103 -3.45 -2.99 -8.34
N LEU A 104 -4.08 -3.42 -9.45
CA LEU A 104 -4.76 -4.71 -9.48
C LEU A 104 -3.78 -5.86 -9.28
N PHE A 105 -2.63 -5.80 -9.95
CA PHE A 105 -1.55 -6.75 -9.80
C PHE A 105 -0.33 -6.09 -9.15
N ASP A 106 0.42 -6.88 -8.39
CA ASP A 106 1.66 -6.45 -7.72
C ASP A 106 2.85 -6.30 -8.69
N THR A 107 2.67 -6.63 -9.94
CA THR A 107 3.73 -6.62 -10.96
C THR A 107 3.14 -6.50 -12.36
N THR A 108 3.91 -5.95 -13.27
CA THR A 108 3.59 -5.92 -14.71
C THR A 108 3.55 -7.30 -15.38
N ASN A 109 4.10 -8.34 -14.73
CA ASN A 109 4.09 -9.70 -15.23
C ASN A 109 3.56 -10.71 -14.19
N PRO A 110 2.26 -10.63 -13.84
CA PRO A 110 1.63 -11.58 -12.92
C PRO A 110 1.65 -13.01 -13.47
N ASP A 111 1.58 -14.00 -12.58
CA ASP A 111 1.55 -15.40 -12.99
C ASP A 111 0.22 -15.75 -13.68
N GLU A 112 0.22 -16.89 -14.38
CA GLU A 112 -0.94 -17.33 -15.18
C GLU A 112 -2.16 -17.64 -14.30
N GLN A 113 -1.94 -18.06 -13.06
CA GLN A 113 -3.03 -18.37 -12.14
C GLN A 113 -3.78 -17.11 -11.73
N ASP A 114 -3.07 -16.01 -11.43
CA ASP A 114 -3.68 -14.72 -11.10
C ASP A 114 -4.36 -14.11 -12.33
N ARG A 115 -3.72 -14.23 -13.52
CA ARG A 115 -4.32 -13.76 -14.78
C ARG A 115 -5.62 -14.48 -15.11
N SER A 116 -5.63 -15.81 -15.02
CA SER A 116 -6.81 -16.63 -15.30
C SER A 116 -7.92 -16.35 -14.30
N PHE A 117 -7.59 -16.20 -13.01
CA PHE A 117 -8.54 -15.83 -11.96
C PHE A 117 -9.22 -14.49 -12.25
N VAL A 118 -8.45 -13.44 -12.58
CA VAL A 118 -9.02 -12.12 -12.92
C VAL A 118 -9.89 -12.21 -14.18
N ALA A 119 -9.44 -12.94 -15.22
CA ALA A 119 -10.23 -13.13 -16.44
C ALA A 119 -11.59 -13.76 -16.15
N GLU A 120 -11.64 -14.76 -15.26
CA GLU A 120 -12.88 -15.42 -14.85
C GLU A 120 -13.80 -14.45 -14.09
N ARG A 121 -13.26 -13.68 -13.14
CA ARG A 121 -14.07 -12.69 -12.39
C ARG A 121 -14.63 -11.60 -13.28
N LEU A 122 -13.84 -11.07 -14.22
CA LEU A 122 -14.29 -10.09 -15.20
C LEU A 122 -15.39 -10.66 -16.15
N ALA A 123 -15.27 -11.94 -16.52
CA ALA A 123 -16.30 -12.60 -17.32
C ALA A 123 -17.63 -12.72 -16.54
N GLN A 124 -17.59 -13.01 -15.26
CA GLN A 124 -18.77 -13.09 -14.39
C GLN A 124 -19.44 -11.72 -14.21
N LEU A 125 -18.66 -10.65 -13.93
CA LEU A 125 -19.18 -9.27 -13.89
C LEU A 125 -19.87 -8.89 -15.20
N ARG A 126 -19.24 -9.19 -16.33
CA ARG A 126 -19.82 -8.94 -17.66
C ARG A 126 -21.10 -9.72 -17.91
N GLN A 127 -21.17 -11.00 -17.49
CA GLN A 127 -22.37 -11.82 -17.58
C GLN A 127 -23.51 -11.26 -16.75
N ALA A 128 -23.20 -10.67 -15.59
CA ALA A 128 -24.16 -9.96 -14.74
C ALA A 128 -24.57 -8.58 -15.31
N GLY A 129 -23.98 -8.14 -16.43
CA GLY A 129 -24.29 -6.85 -17.05
C GLY A 129 -23.56 -5.66 -16.42
N ILE A 130 -22.61 -5.91 -15.51
CA ILE A 130 -21.85 -4.88 -14.80
C ILE A 130 -20.72 -4.38 -15.70
N ARG A 131 -20.58 -3.05 -15.77
CA ARG A 131 -19.49 -2.41 -16.52
C ARG A 131 -18.26 -2.30 -15.64
N THR A 132 -17.16 -2.91 -16.08
CA THR A 132 -15.90 -2.80 -15.38
C THR A 132 -15.02 -1.72 -16.00
N LEU A 133 -14.57 -0.76 -15.16
CA LEU A 133 -13.64 0.30 -15.52
C LEU A 133 -12.37 0.13 -14.70
N ALA A 134 -11.21 0.33 -15.31
CA ALA A 134 -9.93 0.17 -14.62
C ALA A 134 -8.88 1.16 -15.11
N ILE A 135 -8.00 1.52 -14.19
CA ILE A 135 -6.73 2.20 -14.46
C ILE A 135 -5.56 1.34 -13.99
N GLY A 136 -4.38 1.62 -14.47
CA GLY A 136 -3.16 1.05 -13.91
C GLY A 136 -2.74 1.77 -12.65
N GLY A 137 -1.97 1.07 -11.84
CA GLY A 137 -1.23 1.65 -10.73
C GLY A 137 0.27 1.60 -11.00
N ILE A 138 1.08 1.85 -9.98
CA ILE A 138 2.54 1.92 -10.10
C ILE A 138 3.14 0.53 -10.31
N HIS A 139 2.55 -0.48 -9.67
CA HIS A 139 3.05 -1.85 -9.70
C HIS A 139 2.69 -2.57 -11.00
N ASP A 140 1.55 -2.29 -11.59
CA ASP A 140 1.04 -3.00 -12.78
C ASP A 140 1.10 -2.17 -14.07
N THR A 141 1.76 -0.99 -14.05
CA THR A 141 2.12 -0.23 -15.25
C THR A 141 3.63 -0.25 -15.48
N SER A 142 4.05 -0.33 -16.74
CA SER A 142 5.47 -0.29 -17.07
C SER A 142 6.06 1.10 -16.96
N ILE A 143 7.25 1.15 -16.39
CA ILE A 143 8.13 2.31 -16.47
C ILE A 143 8.89 2.19 -17.79
N ASP A 144 8.85 3.22 -18.64
CA ASP A 144 9.79 3.38 -19.75
C ASP A 144 11.18 3.72 -19.20
N THR A 145 11.88 2.74 -18.64
CA THR A 145 13.30 2.93 -18.27
C THR A 145 14.16 2.82 -19.54
N PRO A 146 14.89 3.86 -19.92
CA PRO A 146 15.90 3.74 -20.96
C PRO A 146 17.00 2.82 -20.45
N THR A 147 17.03 1.57 -20.92
CA THR A 147 18.12 0.65 -20.65
C THR A 147 19.37 1.16 -21.39
N ALA A 148 20.26 1.81 -20.66
CA ALA A 148 21.62 2.11 -21.14
C ALA A 148 22.42 0.79 -21.12
N LEU A 149 22.43 0.08 -22.24
CA LEU A 149 23.41 -0.98 -22.50
C LEU A 149 24.64 -0.31 -23.11
N ASP A 150 25.75 -0.31 -22.36
CA ASP A 150 27.12 0.02 -22.80
C ASP A 150 27.28 1.27 -23.69
N GLY A 151 27.00 2.46 -23.17
CA GLY A 151 27.43 3.72 -23.80
C GLY A 151 26.83 4.06 -25.16
N ALA A 152 25.99 3.22 -25.74
CA ALA A 152 25.22 3.50 -26.93
C ALA A 152 23.80 3.88 -26.52
N LYS A 153 23.34 5.06 -26.91
CA LYS A 153 21.92 5.42 -26.82
C LYS A 153 21.15 4.50 -27.77
N VAL A 154 20.64 3.39 -27.24
CA VAL A 154 19.70 2.54 -27.97
C VAL A 154 18.32 3.04 -27.63
N ASP A 155 17.67 3.72 -28.57
CA ASP A 155 16.29 4.20 -28.53
C ASP A 155 15.27 3.03 -28.61
N PHE A 156 15.45 1.99 -27.81
CA PHE A 156 14.44 0.93 -27.66
C PHE A 156 13.85 1.03 -26.26
N THR A 157 12.80 1.82 -26.13
CA THR A 157 11.90 1.77 -24.97
C THR A 157 11.04 0.52 -25.12
N PHE A 158 11.41 -0.57 -24.47
CA PHE A 158 10.53 -1.71 -24.29
C PHE A 158 9.61 -1.41 -23.10
N SER A 159 8.46 -0.77 -23.36
CA SER A 159 7.42 -0.71 -22.35
C SER A 159 6.72 -2.06 -22.28
N THR A 160 6.71 -2.69 -21.11
CA THR A 160 5.87 -3.85 -20.87
C THR A 160 4.42 -3.35 -20.73
N PRO A 161 3.50 -3.72 -21.63
CA PRO A 161 2.13 -3.23 -21.52
C PRO A 161 1.48 -3.76 -20.24
N SER A 162 0.65 -2.92 -19.59
CA SER A 162 -0.12 -3.35 -18.42
C SER A 162 -0.84 -4.67 -18.70
N PRO A 163 -0.82 -5.65 -17.77
CA PRO A 163 -1.52 -6.92 -17.93
C PRO A 163 -3.02 -6.74 -18.16
N GLN A 164 -3.61 -5.65 -17.68
CA GLN A 164 -5.02 -5.32 -17.83
C GLN A 164 -5.43 -5.01 -19.27
N LEU A 165 -4.47 -4.57 -20.12
CA LEU A 165 -4.75 -4.31 -21.55
C LEU A 165 -5.21 -5.55 -22.32
N SER A 166 -4.80 -6.75 -21.92
CA SER A 166 -5.27 -7.99 -22.55
C SER A 166 -6.77 -8.19 -22.34
N TYR A 167 -7.29 -7.89 -21.15
CA TYR A 167 -8.72 -7.97 -20.84
C TYR A 167 -9.51 -6.88 -21.56
N ALA A 168 -8.96 -5.67 -21.65
CA ALA A 168 -9.59 -4.57 -22.39
C ALA A 168 -9.74 -4.91 -23.88
N ARG A 169 -8.71 -5.49 -24.51
CA ARG A 169 -8.75 -5.94 -25.92
C ARG A 169 -9.81 -7.02 -26.16
N LEU A 170 -10.12 -7.83 -25.15
CA LEU A 170 -11.18 -8.84 -25.20
C LEU A 170 -12.57 -8.25 -24.83
N GLY A 171 -12.64 -6.96 -24.52
CA GLY A 171 -13.87 -6.28 -24.12
C GLY A 171 -14.42 -6.74 -22.78
N ALA A 172 -13.56 -7.24 -21.89
CA ALA A 172 -13.95 -7.66 -20.55
C ALA A 172 -14.00 -6.48 -19.56
N LEU A 173 -13.22 -5.43 -19.83
CA LEU A 173 -13.23 -4.17 -19.08
C LEU A 173 -12.90 -2.99 -20.01
N HIS A 174 -13.19 -1.78 -19.58
CA HIS A 174 -12.64 -0.55 -20.16
C HIS A 174 -11.41 -0.13 -19.36
N TYR A 175 -10.24 -0.08 -20.00
CA TYR A 175 -8.99 0.34 -19.40
C TYR A 175 -8.62 1.73 -19.91
N PHE A 176 -8.45 2.68 -18.99
CA PHE A 176 -7.97 4.01 -19.32
C PHE A 176 -6.44 3.95 -19.49
N THR A 177 -6.00 3.98 -20.74
CA THR A 177 -4.57 3.97 -21.06
C THR A 177 -3.94 5.31 -20.72
N GLN A 178 -2.77 5.25 -20.09
CA GLN A 178 -1.94 6.42 -19.91
C GLN A 178 -0.96 6.55 -21.05
N SER A 179 -0.72 7.77 -21.46
CA SER A 179 0.34 8.04 -22.40
C SER A 179 1.63 8.33 -21.62
N SER A 180 2.67 7.54 -21.86
CA SER A 180 4.04 7.86 -21.48
C SER A 180 4.52 9.22 -22.03
N ASP A 181 3.76 9.80 -22.96
CA ASP A 181 4.04 11.10 -23.58
C ASP A 181 3.67 12.31 -22.70
N LEU A 182 2.88 12.12 -21.63
CA LEU A 182 2.63 13.22 -20.67
C LEU A 182 3.93 13.72 -20.02
N SER A 183 4.91 12.83 -19.79
CA SER A 183 6.22 13.19 -19.27
C SER A 183 7.12 13.92 -20.29
N LYS A 184 6.76 13.89 -21.58
CA LYS A 184 7.51 14.47 -22.69
C LYS A 184 6.88 15.75 -23.24
N ALA A 185 5.71 16.18 -22.71
CA ALA A 185 5.07 17.41 -23.16
C ALA A 185 5.89 18.63 -22.71
N PRO A 186 6.64 19.29 -23.60
CA PRO A 186 7.54 20.40 -23.22
C PRO A 186 6.77 21.69 -22.87
N ASN A 187 5.43 21.68 -22.93
CA ASN A 187 4.61 22.84 -22.67
C ASN A 187 3.18 22.46 -22.30
N PRO A 188 2.58 22.99 -21.20
CA PRO A 188 1.18 22.79 -20.86
C PRO A 188 0.20 23.13 -21.99
N ALA A 189 0.56 24.06 -22.88
CA ALA A 189 -0.25 24.42 -24.04
C ALA A 189 -0.33 23.30 -25.12
N GLN A 190 0.64 22.39 -25.18
CA GLN A 190 0.61 21.24 -26.07
C GLN A 190 -0.11 20.03 -25.51
N ALA A 191 -0.29 19.96 -24.19
CA ALA A 191 -1.13 18.96 -23.53
C ALA A 191 -2.62 19.11 -23.91
N GLN A 192 -3.04 20.29 -24.38
CA GLN A 192 -4.42 20.56 -24.85
C GLN A 192 -4.81 19.81 -26.13
N GLU A 193 -3.87 19.27 -26.88
CA GLU A 193 -4.13 18.45 -28.08
C GLU A 193 -4.05 16.93 -27.81
N ASN A 194 -3.79 16.50 -26.57
CA ASN A 194 -3.58 15.10 -26.26
C ASN A 194 -4.93 14.35 -26.14
N LYS A 195 -5.20 13.50 -27.10
CA LYS A 195 -6.33 12.55 -27.20
C LYS A 195 -6.42 11.52 -26.05
N TYR A 196 -5.53 11.55 -25.08
CA TYR A 196 -5.31 10.46 -24.12
C TYR A 196 -6.11 10.60 -22.82
N LEU A 197 -6.79 11.71 -22.63
CA LEU A 197 -7.68 11.95 -21.48
C LEU A 197 -9.12 12.23 -21.96
N GLU A 198 -9.53 11.60 -23.06
CA GLU A 198 -10.91 11.72 -23.53
C GLU A 198 -11.84 11.03 -22.51
N PRO A 199 -12.91 11.69 -22.06
CA PRO A 199 -13.88 11.09 -21.19
C PRO A 199 -14.66 10.00 -21.92
N VAL A 200 -14.91 8.91 -21.23
CA VAL A 200 -15.84 7.90 -21.70
C VAL A 200 -17.21 8.16 -21.09
N VAL A 201 -18.22 8.33 -21.92
CA VAL A 201 -19.57 8.65 -21.48
C VAL A 201 -20.46 7.41 -21.58
N PHE A 202 -21.14 7.10 -20.47
CA PHE A 202 -22.10 5.99 -20.38
C PHE A 202 -23.51 6.54 -20.16
N ASP A 203 -24.49 5.93 -20.79
CA ASP A 203 -25.90 6.13 -20.46
C ASP A 203 -26.35 5.01 -19.50
N ILE A 204 -26.74 5.40 -18.31
CA ILE A 204 -27.23 4.49 -17.26
C ILE A 204 -28.65 4.92 -16.91
N ARG A 205 -29.63 4.18 -17.36
CA ARG A 205 -31.04 4.47 -17.11
C ARG A 205 -31.41 5.95 -17.41
N GLY A 206 -30.85 6.50 -18.50
CA GLY A 206 -31.08 7.91 -18.92
C GLY A 206 -30.18 8.93 -18.19
N THR A 207 -29.31 8.51 -17.27
CA THR A 207 -28.31 9.36 -16.63
C THR A 207 -26.99 9.27 -17.39
N GLN A 208 -26.48 10.42 -17.86
CA GLN A 208 -25.19 10.49 -18.54
C GLN A 208 -24.06 10.54 -17.52
N VAL A 209 -23.19 9.54 -17.53
CA VAL A 209 -22.04 9.41 -16.62
C VAL A 209 -20.76 9.53 -17.43
N GLY A 210 -19.97 10.56 -17.18
CA GLY A 210 -18.66 10.76 -17.80
C GLY A 210 -17.54 10.35 -16.86
N VAL A 211 -16.60 9.54 -17.33
CA VAL A 211 -15.48 9.05 -16.55
C VAL A 211 -14.16 9.34 -17.27
N ILE A 212 -13.19 9.87 -16.54
CA ILE A 212 -11.77 9.94 -16.95
C ILE A 212 -10.94 9.08 -15.99
N GLY A 213 -9.94 8.39 -16.50
CA GLY A 213 -8.96 7.67 -15.70
C GLY A 213 -7.60 8.37 -15.74
N LEU A 214 -6.97 8.53 -14.58
CA LEU A 214 -5.66 9.15 -14.43
C LEU A 214 -4.85 8.42 -13.35
N SER A 215 -3.64 8.00 -13.68
CA SER A 215 -2.69 7.53 -12.68
C SER A 215 -1.32 8.16 -12.89
N VAL A 216 -0.53 8.23 -11.84
CA VAL A 216 0.87 8.66 -11.92
C VAL A 216 1.76 7.49 -12.33
N VAL A 217 2.86 7.81 -12.98
CA VAL A 217 3.92 6.85 -13.32
C VAL A 217 5.20 7.25 -12.62
N ALA A 218 6.06 6.29 -12.36
CA ALA A 218 7.36 6.56 -11.75
C ALA A 218 8.16 7.57 -12.58
N GLY A 219 8.84 8.50 -11.89
CA GLY A 219 9.58 9.59 -12.50
C GLY A 219 8.75 10.79 -12.97
N GLN A 220 7.44 10.77 -12.81
CA GLN A 220 6.57 11.93 -13.03
C GLN A 220 6.75 12.93 -11.88
N GLU A 221 6.74 14.23 -12.21
CA GLU A 221 6.84 15.33 -11.24
C GLU A 221 5.62 16.27 -11.37
N GLY A 222 5.28 16.97 -10.29
CA GLY A 222 4.22 17.97 -10.25
C GLY A 222 2.83 17.41 -9.97
N ASP A 223 1.82 18.25 -10.15
CA ASP A 223 0.43 17.87 -9.89
C ASP A 223 -0.22 17.27 -11.14
N PRO A 224 -0.63 16.00 -11.12
CA PRO A 224 -1.26 15.35 -12.26
C PRO A 224 -2.54 16.04 -12.74
N LEU A 225 -3.27 16.75 -11.86
CA LEU A 225 -4.50 17.46 -12.22
C LEU A 225 -4.24 18.70 -13.10
N GLU A 226 -3.02 19.23 -13.14
CA GLU A 226 -2.66 20.33 -14.04
C GLU A 226 -2.69 19.93 -15.53
N TYR A 227 -2.61 18.62 -15.81
CA TYR A 227 -2.64 18.08 -17.18
C TYR A 227 -4.06 17.74 -17.68
N LEU A 228 -5.09 17.95 -16.85
CA LEU A 228 -6.47 17.73 -17.25
C LEU A 228 -6.90 18.75 -18.30
N PRO A 229 -7.70 18.35 -19.31
CA PRO A 229 -8.19 19.27 -20.32
C PRO A 229 -9.05 20.35 -19.67
N SER A 230 -8.81 21.61 -20.08
CA SER A 230 -9.55 22.77 -19.58
C SER A 230 -11.01 22.82 -20.04
N ARG A 231 -11.37 22.07 -21.07
CA ARG A 231 -12.73 21.81 -21.56
C ARG A 231 -12.81 20.35 -21.97
N SER A 232 -13.80 19.66 -21.43
CA SER A 232 -14.07 18.28 -21.78
C SER A 232 -15.55 18.14 -22.16
N ASP A 233 -15.86 17.04 -22.86
CA ASP A 233 -17.24 16.63 -23.09
C ASP A 233 -18.00 16.34 -21.78
N LEU A 234 -17.32 16.43 -20.63
CA LEU A 234 -17.90 16.33 -19.29
C LEU A 234 -18.86 17.46 -18.94
N ASP A 235 -18.79 18.64 -19.61
CA ASP A 235 -19.74 19.73 -19.38
C ASP A 235 -21.20 19.34 -19.69
N ARG A 236 -21.42 18.24 -20.39
CA ARG A 236 -22.74 17.77 -20.82
C ARG A 236 -23.25 16.57 -20.07
N VAL A 237 -22.44 16.00 -19.16
CA VAL A 237 -22.85 14.83 -18.41
C VAL A 237 -23.56 15.20 -17.12
N THR A 238 -24.39 14.31 -16.62
CA THR A 238 -25.13 14.48 -15.36
C THR A 238 -24.22 14.21 -14.15
N ILE A 239 -23.34 13.20 -14.27
CA ILE A 239 -22.38 12.80 -13.22
C ILE A 239 -21.00 12.71 -13.84
N SER A 240 -20.03 13.42 -13.31
CA SER A 240 -18.64 13.43 -13.75
C SER A 240 -17.74 12.79 -12.69
N LEU A 241 -16.94 11.80 -13.12
CA LEU A 241 -16.07 10.98 -12.28
C LEU A 241 -14.62 11.05 -12.76
N LEU A 242 -13.70 11.20 -11.83
CA LEU A 242 -12.28 10.92 -12.03
C LEU A 242 -11.92 9.62 -11.30
N LEU A 243 -11.42 8.65 -12.03
CA LEU A 243 -10.79 7.46 -11.47
C LEU A 243 -9.29 7.75 -11.36
N LEU A 244 -8.74 7.76 -10.15
CA LEU A 244 -7.41 8.28 -9.84
C LEU A 244 -6.52 7.25 -9.15
N HIS A 245 -5.24 7.15 -9.57
CA HIS A 245 -4.21 6.43 -8.81
C HIS A 245 -2.97 7.31 -8.67
N ALA A 246 -2.87 8.02 -7.56
CA ALA A 246 -1.81 8.99 -7.30
C ALA A 246 -1.67 9.30 -5.81
N PRO A 247 -0.47 9.70 -5.34
CA PRO A 247 -0.31 10.30 -4.02
C PRO A 247 -1.17 11.57 -3.91
N ILE A 248 -1.84 11.75 -2.78
CA ILE A 248 -2.66 12.92 -2.49
C ILE A 248 -2.10 13.64 -1.27
N GLU A 249 -1.94 14.97 -1.37
CA GLU A 249 -1.43 15.82 -0.30
C GLU A 249 -2.24 15.65 0.99
N GLY A 250 -1.54 15.44 2.12
CA GLY A 250 -2.16 15.29 3.44
C GLY A 250 -2.70 13.90 3.76
N PHE A 251 -2.55 12.94 2.83
CA PHE A 251 -2.85 11.53 3.07
C PHE A 251 -1.56 10.78 3.39
N THR A 252 -1.65 9.76 4.25
CA THR A 252 -0.48 8.95 4.60
C THR A 252 -0.02 8.18 3.37
N THR A 253 1.23 8.38 2.97
CA THR A 253 1.87 7.61 1.90
C THR A 253 2.82 6.60 2.50
N ASP A 254 2.97 5.46 1.84
CA ASP A 254 4.04 4.54 2.15
C ASP A 254 5.40 5.17 1.83
N SER A 255 6.31 5.13 2.80
CA SER A 255 7.65 5.71 2.68
C SER A 255 8.57 4.92 1.74
N SER A 256 8.14 3.78 1.22
CA SER A 256 8.96 2.91 0.36
C SER A 256 9.06 3.39 -1.10
N LEU A 257 8.27 4.39 -1.51
CA LEU A 257 8.17 4.86 -2.89
C LEU A 257 8.85 6.23 -3.09
N ASP A 258 10.11 6.34 -2.69
CA ASP A 258 10.93 7.58 -2.80
C ASP A 258 11.06 8.14 -4.24
N ASP A 259 10.71 7.35 -5.27
CA ASP A 259 10.86 7.74 -6.68
C ASP A 259 9.66 8.49 -7.28
N ILE A 260 8.55 8.64 -6.53
CA ILE A 260 7.36 9.33 -7.01
C ILE A 260 7.34 10.75 -6.48
N ARG A 261 7.54 11.71 -7.40
CA ARG A 261 7.53 13.13 -7.10
C ARG A 261 6.25 13.84 -7.53
N ALA A 262 5.38 13.13 -8.26
CA ALA A 262 4.06 13.62 -8.61
C ALA A 262 3.10 13.45 -7.43
N GLN A 263 2.38 14.50 -7.08
CA GLN A 263 1.40 14.52 -6.01
C GLN A 263 0.22 15.40 -6.37
N VAL A 264 -0.98 14.93 -6.11
CA VAL A 264 -2.21 15.72 -6.27
C VAL A 264 -2.37 16.65 -5.07
N ASN A 265 -2.42 17.96 -5.33
CA ASN A 265 -2.62 18.96 -4.29
C ASN A 265 -4.11 19.10 -3.94
N GLN A 266 -4.44 19.23 -2.67
CA GLN A 266 -5.81 19.49 -2.23
C GLN A 266 -6.39 20.80 -2.82
N SER A 267 -5.53 21.80 -3.03
CA SER A 267 -5.91 23.06 -3.68
C SER A 267 -6.33 22.85 -5.15
N SER A 268 -5.70 21.94 -5.88
CA SER A 268 -6.08 21.61 -7.25
C SER A 268 -7.42 20.89 -7.28
N ILE A 269 -7.69 19.98 -6.36
CA ILE A 269 -9.01 19.36 -6.20
C ILE A 269 -10.08 20.41 -5.87
N ALA A 270 -9.79 21.33 -4.95
CA ALA A 270 -10.75 22.37 -4.55
C ALA A 270 -11.10 23.34 -5.68
N ASN A 271 -10.13 23.64 -6.55
CA ASN A 271 -10.27 24.64 -7.61
C ASN A 271 -10.79 24.06 -8.94
N GLN A 272 -10.74 22.72 -9.12
CA GLN A 272 -11.29 22.10 -10.32
C GLN A 272 -12.84 22.09 -10.28
N SER A 273 -13.46 22.21 -11.44
CA SER A 273 -14.92 22.16 -11.61
C SER A 273 -15.39 21.05 -12.56
N LEU A 274 -14.46 20.20 -13.01
CA LEU A 274 -14.73 19.17 -13.98
C LEU A 274 -15.41 17.95 -13.38
N PHE A 275 -14.98 17.57 -12.16
CA PHE A 275 -15.43 16.34 -11.51
C PHE A 275 -16.24 16.63 -10.25
N ARG A 276 -17.39 15.97 -10.14
CA ARG A 276 -18.18 15.95 -8.91
C ARG A 276 -17.61 14.93 -7.92
N TYR A 277 -17.02 13.84 -8.43
CA TYR A 277 -16.47 12.76 -7.62
C TYR A 277 -15.09 12.36 -8.11
N ILE A 278 -14.16 12.13 -7.18
CA ILE A 278 -12.86 11.52 -7.40
C ILE A 278 -12.84 10.20 -6.66
N LEU A 279 -12.69 9.10 -7.40
CA LEU A 279 -12.60 7.74 -6.88
C LEU A 279 -11.15 7.29 -6.99
N ALA A 280 -10.47 7.09 -5.85
CA ALA A 280 -9.02 6.97 -5.81
C ALA A 280 -8.53 5.66 -5.19
N GLY A 281 -7.35 5.23 -5.65
CA GLY A 281 -6.46 4.25 -5.02
C GLY A 281 -5.14 4.89 -4.58
N TYR A 282 -4.06 4.08 -4.52
CA TYR A 282 -2.72 4.43 -4.07
C TYR A 282 -2.54 4.45 -2.53
N HIS A 283 -3.51 4.97 -1.80
CA HIS A 283 -3.49 5.00 -0.34
C HIS A 283 -4.23 3.78 0.20
N HIS A 284 -3.56 3.00 1.05
CA HIS A 284 -4.10 1.74 1.57
C HIS A 284 -5.19 1.92 2.64
N ALA A 285 -5.32 3.13 3.22
CA ALA A 285 -6.42 3.47 4.13
C ALA A 285 -7.68 3.92 3.36
N TYR A 286 -8.84 3.39 3.74
CA TYR A 286 -10.12 3.94 3.29
C TYR A 286 -10.29 5.37 3.82
N GLN A 287 -10.68 6.30 2.94
CA GLN A 287 -10.99 7.66 3.34
C GLN A 287 -12.11 8.25 2.47
N HIS A 288 -12.95 9.08 3.08
CA HIS A 288 -13.93 9.88 2.38
C HIS A 288 -13.87 11.32 2.87
N VAL A 289 -13.55 12.25 1.97
CA VAL A 289 -13.34 13.67 2.28
C VAL A 289 -14.01 14.52 1.22
N SER A 290 -14.74 15.58 1.62
CA SER A 290 -15.25 16.60 0.70
C SER A 290 -14.24 17.75 0.62
N ILE A 291 -13.75 18.05 -0.57
CA ILE A 291 -12.79 19.11 -0.86
C ILE A 291 -13.41 20.08 -1.86
N GLY A 292 -13.79 21.27 -1.40
CA GLY A 292 -14.54 22.23 -2.22
C GLY A 292 -15.93 21.68 -2.57
N GLN A 293 -16.19 21.48 -3.86
CA GLN A 293 -17.45 20.88 -4.35
C GLN A 293 -17.26 19.42 -4.81
N CYS A 294 -16.11 18.87 -4.60
CA CYS A 294 -15.76 17.51 -5.01
C CYS A 294 -15.77 16.58 -3.79
N ASP A 295 -16.35 15.40 -3.93
CA ASP A 295 -16.20 14.32 -2.97
C ASP A 295 -15.10 13.39 -3.44
N LEU A 296 -14.05 13.26 -2.61
CA LEU A 296 -12.93 12.35 -2.80
C LEU A 296 -13.14 11.09 -1.96
N ILE A 297 -13.17 9.95 -2.61
CA ILE A 297 -13.30 8.64 -1.98
C ILE A 297 -12.08 7.80 -2.33
N VAL A 298 -11.27 7.46 -1.33
CA VAL A 298 -10.14 6.55 -1.44
C VAL A 298 -10.61 5.16 -1.04
N ALA A 299 -10.44 4.17 -1.92
CA ALA A 299 -10.95 2.82 -1.67
C ALA A 299 -10.25 2.13 -0.48
N GLY A 300 -8.96 2.36 -0.32
CA GLY A 300 -8.10 1.56 0.52
C GLY A 300 -7.72 0.23 -0.15
N ALA A 301 -6.73 -0.44 0.43
CA ALA A 301 -6.32 -1.77 -0.01
C ALA A 301 -7.31 -2.85 0.42
N THR A 302 -7.42 -3.92 -0.38
CA THR A 302 -8.30 -5.06 -0.02
C THR A 302 -7.64 -6.05 0.94
N GLN A 303 -6.36 -5.85 1.25
CA GLN A 303 -5.60 -6.63 2.23
C GLN A 303 -4.43 -5.78 2.76
N HIS A 304 -4.00 -5.98 4.00
CA HIS A 304 -2.72 -5.41 4.43
C HIS A 304 -1.59 -5.99 3.59
N ILE A 305 -0.85 -5.18 2.87
CA ILE A 305 0.26 -5.60 2.01
C ILE A 305 1.57 -5.48 2.77
N GLU A 306 1.77 -4.35 3.45
CA GLU A 306 2.99 -4.03 4.15
C GLU A 306 2.78 -3.82 5.66
N TYR A 307 3.87 -3.84 6.41
CA TYR A 307 3.82 -3.58 7.86
C TYR A 307 3.63 -2.09 8.18
N SER A 308 3.84 -1.22 7.20
CA SER A 308 3.57 0.22 7.26
C SER A 308 2.12 0.58 7.01
N ASP A 309 1.33 -0.35 6.47
CA ASP A 309 -0.08 -0.14 6.19
C ASP A 309 -0.83 0.41 7.42
N PRO A 310 -1.87 1.20 7.23
CA PRO A 310 -2.69 1.69 8.33
C PRO A 310 -3.37 0.55 9.09
N ASP A 311 -3.76 0.81 10.34
CA ASP A 311 -4.43 -0.18 11.20
C ASP A 311 -5.92 -0.36 10.86
N ASP A 312 -6.41 0.39 9.86
CA ASP A 312 -7.79 0.29 9.38
C ASP A 312 -8.06 -1.08 8.73
N GLU A 313 -9.28 -1.57 8.88
CA GLU A 313 -9.66 -2.86 8.28
C GLU A 313 -9.68 -2.75 6.75
N PRO A 314 -8.97 -3.63 6.00
CA PRO A 314 -8.99 -3.66 4.55
C PRO A 314 -10.38 -3.96 3.99
N GLY A 315 -10.65 -3.42 2.77
CA GLY A 315 -11.98 -3.60 2.19
C GLY A 315 -12.12 -2.99 0.79
N PHE A 316 -13.36 -2.72 0.43
CA PHE A 316 -13.77 -2.02 -0.79
C PHE A 316 -14.95 -1.11 -0.48
N VAL A 317 -15.31 -0.21 -1.39
CA VAL A 317 -16.36 0.78 -1.12
C VAL A 317 -17.57 0.55 -2.01
N PHE A 318 -18.76 0.55 -1.39
CA PHE A 318 -20.05 0.53 -2.09
C PHE A 318 -20.66 1.94 -2.09
N LEU A 319 -20.93 2.47 -3.27
CA LEU A 319 -21.34 3.86 -3.47
C LEU A 319 -22.65 3.96 -4.22
N GLY A 320 -23.47 4.93 -3.81
CA GLY A 320 -24.58 5.44 -4.61
C GLY A 320 -24.35 6.92 -4.92
N LEU A 321 -24.12 7.23 -6.19
CA LEU A 321 -23.75 8.55 -6.67
C LEU A 321 -24.89 9.18 -7.45
N ALA A 322 -25.22 10.43 -7.14
CA ALA A 322 -26.20 11.22 -7.88
C ALA A 322 -25.62 12.60 -8.28
N ALA A 323 -26.30 13.32 -9.15
CA ALA A 323 -25.83 14.63 -9.62
C ALA A 323 -25.63 15.64 -8.50
N ASP A 324 -26.45 15.57 -7.45
CA ASP A 324 -26.49 16.50 -6.32
C ASP A 324 -25.75 16.00 -5.06
N GLY A 325 -25.18 14.79 -5.08
CA GLY A 325 -24.39 14.25 -3.96
C GLY A 325 -24.47 12.75 -3.80
N ILE A 326 -23.74 12.24 -2.82
CA ILE A 326 -23.68 10.83 -2.46
C ILE A 326 -24.96 10.42 -1.76
N ARG A 327 -25.56 9.30 -2.16
CA ARG A 327 -26.74 8.69 -1.49
C ARG A 327 -26.33 7.73 -0.39
N TRP A 328 -25.30 6.92 -0.66
CA TRP A 328 -24.65 6.05 0.34
C TRP A 328 -23.17 5.91 -0.01
N CYS A 329 -22.35 5.71 1.02
CA CYS A 329 -20.94 5.45 0.92
C CYS A 329 -20.58 4.50 2.05
N GLU A 330 -20.46 3.21 1.74
CA GLU A 330 -20.23 2.15 2.71
C GLU A 330 -18.88 1.49 2.45
N HIS A 331 -18.02 1.46 3.46
CA HIS A 331 -16.82 0.66 3.43
C HIS A 331 -17.16 -0.76 3.86
N ILE A 332 -16.96 -1.71 2.95
CA ILE A 332 -17.24 -3.13 3.17
C ILE A 332 -15.92 -3.82 3.49
N THR A 333 -15.77 -4.23 4.74
CA THR A 333 -14.54 -4.91 5.18
C THR A 333 -14.50 -6.34 4.68
N VAL A 334 -13.31 -6.82 4.34
CA VAL A 334 -13.04 -8.20 3.91
C VAL A 334 -12.25 -8.95 4.97
N GLU A 335 -12.30 -10.28 4.91
CA GLU A 335 -11.47 -11.10 5.78
C GLU A 335 -9.98 -10.87 5.44
N SER A 336 -9.21 -10.41 6.41
CA SER A 336 -7.80 -10.04 6.24
C SER A 336 -6.91 -10.57 7.36
N LEU A 337 -5.59 -10.63 7.10
CA LEU A 337 -4.61 -10.84 8.15
C LEU A 337 -4.64 -9.67 9.13
N GLN A 338 -4.49 -9.99 10.40
CA GLN A 338 -4.43 -8.96 11.44
C GLN A 338 -3.05 -8.33 11.48
N LEU A 339 -2.96 -7.03 11.22
CA LEU A 339 -1.72 -6.28 11.37
C LEU A 339 -1.53 -5.88 12.84
N ARG A 340 -0.41 -6.24 13.42
CA ARG A 340 -0.09 -5.96 14.82
C ARG A 340 1.31 -5.41 14.95
N ARG A 341 1.47 -4.31 15.70
CA ARG A 341 2.75 -3.66 15.90
C ARG A 341 3.17 -3.71 17.37
N LEU A 342 4.43 -4.05 17.61
CA LEU A 342 5.05 -3.99 18.91
C LEU A 342 6.25 -3.06 18.85
N VAL A 343 6.14 -1.89 19.45
CA VAL A 343 7.26 -0.98 19.64
C VAL A 343 7.91 -1.28 20.98
N VAL A 344 9.19 -1.58 20.96
CA VAL A 344 9.99 -1.88 22.15
C VAL A 344 11.07 -0.82 22.32
N PRO A 345 10.90 0.11 23.27
CA PRO A 345 11.99 1.01 23.64
C PRO A 345 13.13 0.20 24.29
N VAL A 346 14.27 0.14 23.61
CA VAL A 346 15.40 -0.73 24.02
C VAL A 346 15.92 -0.44 25.41
N ARG A 347 15.76 0.81 25.93
CA ARG A 347 16.07 1.16 27.32
C ARG A 347 15.28 0.35 28.36
N GLN A 348 14.06 -0.10 28.02
CA GLN A 348 13.23 -0.92 28.90
C GLN A 348 13.72 -2.38 29.00
N LEU A 349 14.57 -2.80 28.09
CA LEU A 349 15.14 -4.13 28.04
C LEU A 349 16.37 -4.26 28.93
N MET A 350 16.95 -3.12 29.37
CA MET A 350 18.15 -3.09 30.19
C MET A 350 17.85 -3.44 31.65
N PRO A 351 18.65 -4.30 32.30
CA PRO A 351 18.47 -4.61 33.71
C PRO A 351 18.69 -3.34 34.54
N GLN A 352 17.64 -2.91 35.23
CA GLN A 352 17.68 -1.71 36.09
C GLN A 352 18.47 -1.91 37.41
N ASN A 353 18.84 -3.15 37.77
CA ASN A 353 19.59 -3.48 38.94
C ASN A 353 20.49 -4.70 38.75
N THR A 354 21.71 -4.61 39.19
CA THR A 354 22.76 -5.67 39.13
C THR A 354 22.49 -6.89 40.02
N ASN A 355 21.34 -6.97 40.71
CA ASN A 355 21.08 -7.99 41.75
C ASN A 355 19.83 -8.86 41.51
N THR A 356 19.16 -8.77 40.39
CA THR A 356 18.02 -9.66 40.08
C THR A 356 18.27 -10.44 38.80
N ASP A 357 17.90 -11.70 38.80
CA ASP A 357 17.98 -12.69 37.75
C ASP A 357 18.16 -12.11 36.36
N HIS A 358 19.24 -12.53 35.69
CA HIS A 358 19.54 -12.20 34.29
C HIS A 358 18.41 -12.72 33.36
N THR A 359 17.31 -11.99 33.34
CA THR A 359 16.30 -12.25 32.28
C THR A 359 16.95 -11.87 30.96
N ASP A 360 17.16 -12.84 30.10
CA ASP A 360 17.71 -12.67 28.76
C ASP A 360 16.87 -11.59 28.05
N ILE A 361 17.54 -10.58 27.51
CA ILE A 361 16.89 -9.49 26.74
C ILE A 361 15.97 -10.07 25.67
N THR A 362 16.41 -11.12 24.99
CA THR A 362 15.64 -11.83 23.96
C THR A 362 14.36 -12.44 24.52
N ASP A 363 14.42 -13.04 25.71
CA ASP A 363 13.25 -13.65 26.33
C ASP A 363 12.21 -12.59 26.76
N ASN A 364 12.66 -11.41 27.20
CA ASN A 364 11.75 -10.29 27.47
C ASN A 364 11.02 -9.83 26.20
N ILE A 365 11.71 -9.72 25.06
CA ILE A 365 11.07 -9.40 23.77
C ILE A 365 10.05 -10.50 23.40
N LEU A 366 10.42 -11.77 23.54
CA LEU A 366 9.54 -12.89 23.23
C LEU A 366 8.29 -12.93 24.12
N GLU A 367 8.39 -12.59 25.39
CA GLU A 367 7.23 -12.49 26.30
C GLU A 367 6.23 -11.44 25.82
N ARG A 368 6.71 -10.30 25.32
CA ARG A 368 5.87 -9.24 24.78
C ARG A 368 5.27 -9.60 23.42
N LEU A 369 6.00 -10.39 22.62
CA LEU A 369 5.53 -10.86 21.31
C LEU A 369 4.45 -11.95 21.42
N ARG A 370 4.52 -12.82 22.42
CA ARG A 370 3.60 -13.97 22.58
C ARG A 370 2.12 -13.63 22.40
N PRO A 371 1.55 -12.59 23.06
CA PRO A 371 0.13 -12.28 22.93
C PRO A 371 -0.27 -11.75 21.55
N LEU A 372 0.70 -11.29 20.75
CA LEU A 372 0.48 -10.71 19.43
C LEU A 372 0.61 -11.76 18.32
N CYS A 373 1.30 -12.87 18.59
CA CYS A 373 1.56 -13.90 17.60
C CYS A 373 0.41 -14.90 17.53
N THR A 374 -0.36 -14.83 16.43
CA THR A 374 -1.39 -15.80 16.04
C THR A 374 -1.17 -16.22 14.59
N GLU A 375 -1.74 -17.36 14.17
CA GLU A 375 -1.53 -17.90 12.82
C GLU A 375 -2.02 -16.96 11.70
N ASP A 376 -2.93 -16.04 12.02
CA ASP A 376 -3.50 -15.02 11.14
C ASP A 376 -2.90 -13.63 11.34
N ALA A 377 -1.84 -13.48 12.16
CA ALA A 377 -1.23 -12.19 12.43
C ALA A 377 0.04 -11.93 11.59
N MET A 378 0.09 -10.74 10.99
CA MET A 378 1.32 -10.09 10.54
C MET A 378 1.83 -9.20 11.67
N VAL A 379 2.99 -9.52 12.24
CA VAL A 379 3.53 -8.81 13.41
C VAL A 379 4.78 -8.02 13.01
N GLN A 380 4.81 -6.73 13.33
CA GLN A 380 6.01 -5.90 13.26
C GLN A 380 6.57 -5.71 14.66
N LEU A 381 7.81 -6.14 14.88
CA LEU A 381 8.60 -5.78 16.06
C LEU A 381 9.51 -4.61 15.69
N ARG A 382 9.27 -3.44 16.29
CA ARG A 382 10.12 -2.27 16.11
C ARG A 382 10.92 -2.01 17.37
N LEU A 383 12.24 -1.98 17.24
CA LEU A 383 13.17 -1.64 18.31
C LEU A 383 13.53 -0.16 18.18
N GLU A 384 13.40 0.61 19.27
CA GLU A 384 13.64 2.06 19.25
C GLU A 384 14.52 2.52 20.40
N GLY A 385 15.39 3.49 20.12
CA GLY A 385 16.16 4.21 21.13
C GLY A 385 17.64 3.87 21.11
N GLU A 386 18.35 4.25 22.19
CA GLU A 386 19.79 4.15 22.26
C GLU A 386 20.24 2.90 22.97
N LEU A 387 21.21 2.20 22.37
CA LEU A 387 21.78 0.95 22.88
C LEU A 387 23.29 0.96 22.69
N THR A 388 24.02 0.22 23.56
CA THR A 388 25.42 -0.06 23.25
C THR A 388 25.50 -1.23 22.26
N ARG A 389 26.56 -1.30 21.46
CA ARG A 389 26.80 -2.42 20.54
C ARG A 389 26.81 -3.77 21.28
N GLU A 390 27.42 -3.81 22.47
CA GLU A 390 27.47 -5.02 23.31
C GLU A 390 26.06 -5.52 23.67
N HIS A 391 25.15 -4.62 24.06
CA HIS A 391 23.78 -5.01 24.40
C HIS A 391 22.97 -5.40 23.17
N TYR A 392 23.19 -4.74 22.02
CA TYR A 392 22.54 -5.13 20.77
C TYR A 392 22.92 -6.56 20.37
N HIS A 393 24.19 -6.94 20.49
CA HIS A 393 24.65 -8.29 20.19
C HIS A 393 24.12 -9.36 21.17
N GLN A 394 23.58 -8.98 22.32
CA GLN A 394 22.90 -9.90 23.24
C GLN A 394 21.47 -10.23 22.77
N ILE A 395 20.91 -9.48 21.82
CA ILE A 395 19.59 -9.76 21.25
C ILE A 395 19.74 -10.89 20.21
N ASP A 396 19.24 -12.08 20.50
CA ASP A 396 19.18 -13.16 19.52
C ASP A 396 18.02 -12.96 18.54
N LEU A 397 18.24 -12.12 17.51
CA LEU A 397 17.26 -11.86 16.46
C LEU A 397 16.85 -13.14 15.72
N ASN A 398 17.75 -14.15 15.65
CA ASN A 398 17.42 -15.41 15.00
C ASN A 398 16.46 -16.27 15.86
N LYS A 399 16.56 -16.21 17.18
CA LYS A 399 15.60 -16.83 18.11
C LYS A 399 14.23 -16.19 17.95
N ILE A 400 14.17 -14.85 17.82
CA ILE A 400 12.94 -14.09 17.61
C ILE A 400 12.32 -14.46 16.25
N ARG A 401 13.11 -14.46 15.16
CA ARG A 401 12.62 -14.85 13.80
C ARG A 401 12.05 -16.27 13.80
N ARG A 402 12.75 -17.24 14.36
CA ARG A 402 12.27 -18.63 14.47
C ARG A 402 10.98 -18.76 15.27
N TYR A 403 10.82 -17.93 16.31
CA TYR A 403 9.58 -17.87 17.07
C TYR A 403 8.43 -17.35 16.19
N GLY A 404 8.63 -16.25 15.46
CA GLY A 404 7.67 -15.69 14.54
C GLY A 404 7.27 -16.64 13.41
N GLU A 405 8.25 -17.32 12.78
CA GLU A 405 7.97 -18.33 11.74
C GLU A 405 7.00 -19.41 12.20
N LYS A 406 7.10 -19.78 13.48
CA LYS A 406 6.30 -20.85 14.07
C LYS A 406 4.92 -20.41 14.56
N HIS A 407 4.77 -19.19 15.02
CA HIS A 407 3.61 -18.72 15.78
C HIS A 407 2.81 -17.59 15.14
N CYS A 408 3.38 -16.88 14.15
CA CYS A 408 2.71 -15.81 13.41
C CYS A 408 2.55 -16.21 11.95
N PHE A 409 1.65 -15.55 11.22
CA PHE A 409 1.65 -15.64 9.76
C PHE A 409 2.97 -15.08 9.20
N ALA A 410 3.32 -13.87 9.64
CA ALA A 410 4.58 -13.20 9.28
C ALA A 410 5.11 -12.38 10.46
N LEU A 411 6.44 -12.28 10.59
CA LEU A 411 7.10 -11.41 11.57
C LEU A 411 8.17 -10.59 10.85
N SER A 412 8.07 -9.28 10.96
CA SER A 412 9.12 -8.32 10.57
C SER A 412 9.82 -7.80 11.82
N ILE A 413 11.13 -7.60 11.74
CA ILE A 413 11.93 -6.94 12.78
C ILE A 413 12.53 -5.69 12.17
N ASP A 414 12.13 -4.55 12.69
CA ASP A 414 12.62 -3.22 12.32
C ASP A 414 13.48 -2.67 13.48
N ASP A 415 14.77 -2.55 13.24
CA ASP A 415 15.76 -1.98 14.15
C ASP A 415 16.37 -0.68 13.62
N SER A 416 15.79 -0.11 12.56
CA SER A 416 16.27 1.12 11.92
C SER A 416 16.25 2.35 12.85
N ALA A 417 15.41 2.32 13.89
CA ALA A 417 15.29 3.37 14.92
C ALA A 417 16.21 3.15 16.14
N VAL A 418 17.11 2.16 16.08
CA VAL A 418 18.13 1.95 17.12
C VAL A 418 19.35 2.80 16.78
N SER A 419 19.79 3.61 17.74
CA SER A 419 21.05 4.36 17.70
C SER A 419 22.08 3.80 18.67
N PHE A 420 23.36 3.85 18.29
CA PHE A 420 24.43 3.34 19.14
C PHE A 420 25.09 4.46 19.96
N LEU A 421 25.23 4.21 21.29
CA LEU A 421 25.98 5.08 22.18
C LEU A 421 27.48 4.87 21.95
N SER A 422 28.22 5.95 21.74
CA SER A 422 29.68 5.90 21.75
C SER A 422 30.21 5.70 23.20
N GLU A 423 31.40 5.07 23.37
CA GLU A 423 32.00 4.87 24.68
C GLU A 423 32.22 6.20 25.44
N GLN A 424 32.42 7.31 24.75
CA GLN A 424 32.58 8.64 25.32
C GLN A 424 31.29 9.19 25.93
N GLU A 425 30.13 8.87 25.37
CA GLU A 425 28.81 9.28 25.86
C GLU A 425 28.37 8.47 27.09
N ILE A 426 28.79 7.21 27.17
CA ILE A 426 28.54 6.37 28.37
C ILE A 426 29.21 6.97 29.59
N VAL A 427 30.43 7.47 29.46
CA VAL A 427 31.20 8.10 30.55
C VAL A 427 30.60 9.47 30.93
N ALA A 428 30.09 10.22 29.98
CA ALA A 428 29.45 11.53 30.22
C ALA A 428 28.10 11.41 30.92
N SER A 429 27.29 10.41 30.59
CA SER A 429 25.99 10.15 31.22
C SER A 429 26.12 9.66 32.65
N SER A 430 27.21 9.00 33.02
CA SER A 430 27.49 8.56 34.40
C SER A 430 27.95 9.69 35.32
N ASN A 431 28.45 10.81 34.81
CA ASN A 431 29.02 11.91 35.59
C ASN A 431 28.13 13.15 35.74
N GLY A 432 26.87 13.13 35.28
CA GLY A 432 25.83 14.13 35.61
C GLY A 432 26.03 15.56 35.09
N TYR A 433 27.02 15.83 34.25
CA TYR A 433 27.27 17.14 33.66
C TYR A 433 27.60 17.05 32.15
N GLY A 434 26.66 17.48 31.34
CA GLY A 434 26.89 17.70 29.91
C GLY A 434 25.58 17.60 29.10
N SER A 435 25.21 18.70 28.45
CA SER A 435 24.17 18.62 27.43
C SER A 435 24.67 17.75 26.26
N PRO A 436 23.92 16.77 25.81
CA PRO A 436 24.34 15.91 24.70
C PRO A 436 24.41 16.72 23.40
N VAL A 437 25.57 16.77 22.79
CA VAL A 437 25.70 17.15 21.39
C VAL A 437 25.22 15.94 20.59
N HIS A 438 23.95 15.94 20.20
CA HIS A 438 23.36 14.89 19.37
C HIS A 438 24.10 14.86 18.01
N ARG A 439 24.99 13.92 17.85
CA ARG A 439 25.30 13.31 16.55
C ARG A 439 24.49 12.03 16.49
N GLU A 440 23.38 12.08 15.75
CA GLU A 440 22.61 10.89 15.37
C GLU A 440 23.48 10.03 14.45
N GLU A 441 24.23 9.09 15.01
CA GLU A 441 24.75 7.97 14.23
C GLU A 441 23.57 7.01 14.02
N ARG A 442 22.89 7.17 12.90
CA ARG A 442 21.83 6.22 12.49
C ARG A 442 22.47 4.86 12.23
N PHE A 443 21.76 3.77 12.59
CA PHE A 443 22.15 2.43 12.22
C PHE A 443 22.34 2.36 10.70
N SER A 444 23.56 2.07 10.28
CA SER A 444 23.89 1.79 8.91
C SER A 444 24.47 0.37 8.87
N PRO A 445 23.75 -0.61 8.31
CA PRO A 445 24.26 -1.97 8.15
C PRO A 445 25.62 -2.00 7.45
N ARG A 446 25.86 -1.01 6.58
CA ARG A 446 27.13 -0.83 5.89
C ARG A 446 28.25 -0.41 6.83
N GLU A 447 27.98 0.53 7.76
CA GLU A 447 28.99 1.02 8.73
C GLU A 447 29.33 -0.06 9.75
N GLU A 448 28.33 -0.83 10.17
CA GLU A 448 28.51 -1.97 11.07
C GLU A 448 29.36 -3.07 10.43
N LEU A 449 29.07 -3.42 9.18
CA LEU A 449 29.84 -4.40 8.43
C LEU A 449 31.29 -3.94 8.23
N MET A 450 31.49 -2.62 8.03
CA MET A 450 32.80 -2.00 7.90
C MET A 450 33.58 -2.05 9.22
N ALA A 451 32.91 -1.76 10.34
CA ALA A 451 33.51 -1.82 11.67
C ALA A 451 33.94 -3.24 12.02
N LEU A 452 33.07 -4.24 11.76
CA LEU A 452 33.42 -5.66 11.94
C LEU A 452 34.58 -6.11 11.05
N ALA A 453 34.62 -5.66 9.79
CA ALA A 453 35.73 -5.98 8.89
C ALA A 453 37.05 -5.37 9.39
N ASP A 454 37.03 -4.14 9.93
CA ASP A 454 38.20 -3.50 10.50
C ASP A 454 38.69 -4.22 11.77
N GLU A 455 37.77 -4.67 12.59
CA GLU A 455 38.07 -5.46 13.79
C GLU A 455 38.72 -6.79 13.44
N TRP A 456 38.21 -7.52 12.45
CA TRP A 456 38.81 -8.76 11.96
C TRP A 456 40.18 -8.56 11.32
N ILE A 457 40.37 -7.48 10.54
CA ILE A 457 41.66 -7.11 9.96
C ILE A 457 42.66 -6.79 11.08
N ALA A 458 42.23 -6.10 12.14
CA ALA A 458 43.07 -5.78 13.29
C ALA A 458 43.45 -7.04 14.10
N ALA A 459 42.53 -8.00 14.22
CA ALA A 459 42.71 -9.25 14.95
C ALA A 459 43.45 -10.35 14.14
N ALA A 460 43.73 -10.12 12.85
CA ALA A 460 44.36 -11.11 11.99
C ALA A 460 45.73 -11.54 12.51
N PRO A 461 45.99 -12.86 12.65
CA PRO A 461 47.20 -13.38 13.28
C PRO A 461 48.46 -13.19 12.43
N ASP A 462 48.33 -13.06 11.10
CA ASP A 462 49.44 -12.84 10.21
C ASP A 462 49.14 -11.87 9.06
N GLU A 463 50.19 -11.46 8.35
CA GLU A 463 50.12 -10.46 7.25
C GLU A 463 49.38 -11.01 6.01
N GLN A 464 49.35 -12.31 5.81
CA GLN A 464 48.71 -12.92 4.65
C GLN A 464 47.20 -12.94 4.85
N GLU A 465 46.74 -13.29 6.04
CA GLU A 465 45.33 -13.24 6.41
C GLU A 465 44.80 -11.81 6.45
N ARG A 466 45.61 -10.85 6.98
CA ARG A 466 45.27 -9.43 6.96
C ARG A 466 45.04 -8.89 5.56
N LYS A 467 45.88 -9.25 4.58
CA LYS A 467 45.72 -8.84 3.18
C LYS A 467 44.48 -9.48 2.53
N ALA A 468 44.19 -10.76 2.86
CA ALA A 468 43.00 -11.44 2.34
C ALA A 468 41.72 -10.78 2.86
N LEU A 469 41.64 -10.47 4.16
CA LEU A 469 40.53 -9.76 4.76
C LEU A 469 40.34 -8.35 4.22
N GLN A 470 41.45 -7.66 3.91
CA GLN A 470 41.41 -6.32 3.32
C GLN A 470 40.90 -6.34 1.87
N ALA A 471 41.28 -7.32 1.07
CA ALA A 471 40.75 -7.51 -0.28
C ALA A 471 39.24 -7.85 -0.24
N THR A 472 38.82 -8.72 0.68
CA THR A 472 37.39 -9.06 0.87
C THR A 472 36.57 -7.85 1.27
N LYS A 473 37.09 -6.97 2.15
CA LYS A 473 36.45 -5.72 2.53
C LYS A 473 36.24 -4.80 1.32
N GLU A 474 37.26 -4.68 0.43
CA GLU A 474 37.16 -3.86 -0.78
C GLU A 474 36.11 -4.41 -1.78
N GLU A 475 36.06 -5.74 -1.97
CA GLU A 475 35.02 -6.39 -2.79
C GLU A 475 33.61 -6.16 -2.24
N LEU A 476 33.44 -6.27 -0.92
CA LEU A 476 32.18 -6.04 -0.23
C LEU A 476 31.71 -4.59 -0.37
N LEU A 477 32.63 -3.63 -0.28
CA LEU A 477 32.37 -2.22 -0.53
C LEU A 477 31.96 -1.94 -1.98
N ALA A 478 32.56 -2.64 -2.93
CA ALA A 478 32.19 -2.53 -4.34
C ALA A 478 30.78 -3.08 -4.59
N ALA A 479 30.46 -4.22 -3.99
CA ALA A 479 29.12 -4.83 -4.09
C ALA A 479 28.00 -3.93 -3.48
N LEU A 480 28.28 -3.31 -2.33
CA LEU A 480 27.34 -2.41 -1.65
C LEU A 480 27.16 -1.03 -2.31
N ARG A 481 27.94 -0.70 -3.36
CA ARG A 481 27.74 0.54 -4.17
C ARG A 481 26.63 0.38 -5.21
N HIS A 482 26.20 -0.84 -5.47
CA HIS A 482 25.21 -1.18 -6.50
C HIS A 482 23.88 -1.69 -5.90
N MET A 483 23.74 -1.67 -4.57
CA MET A 483 22.50 -1.86 -3.83
C MET A 483 22.00 -0.52 -3.27
#